data_6c53abe79c50f2bce48374b5077c0d44
#
_entry.id   6c53abe79c50f2bce48374b5077c0d44
#
_cell.length_a   1.000
_cell.length_b   1.000
_cell.length_c   1.000
_cell.angle_alpha   90.00
_cell.angle_beta   90.00
_cell.angle_gamma   90.00
#
_symmetry.space_group_name_H-M   'P 1'
#
loop_
_entity.id
_entity.type
_entity.pdbx_description
1 polymer ?
#
loop_
_entity_poly.entity_id
_entity_poly.type
_entity_poly.pdbx_seq_one_letter_code
_entity_poly.pdbx_strand_id
1 'polypeptide(L)'
;MPTYTITELAREFDITPRAIRFYEDQGLLAPSREGAGGRNRVYTPRDRTRLKLTLRGKRIGLSLSEIKSLVDMYESPKDTEAQMNRFLGVLSQHRETLEQQREDIDMSLQEIATHEEECRRLLAALAEKQTTAG
;
A
#
# COMPACT_ATOMS: atom_id res chain seq x y z
N MET A 1 -21.08 16.26 -15.39
CA MET A 1 -19.96 15.71 -14.60
C MET A 1 -19.79 14.24 -14.91
N PRO A 2 -18.59 13.79 -15.17
CA PRO A 2 -18.34 12.36 -15.39
C PRO A 2 -18.69 11.57 -14.13
N THR A 3 -19.20 10.39 -14.34
CA THR A 3 -19.44 9.43 -13.27
C THR A 3 -18.75 8.14 -13.62
N TYR A 4 -18.57 7.30 -12.62
CA TYR A 4 -17.82 6.05 -12.77
C TYR A 4 -18.63 4.89 -12.21
N THR A 5 -18.54 3.74 -12.87
CA THR A 5 -19.07 2.49 -12.32
C THR A 5 -18.00 1.84 -11.44
N ILE A 6 -18.44 0.89 -10.59
CA ILE A 6 -17.49 0.12 -9.76
C ILE A 6 -16.50 -0.65 -10.64
N THR A 7 -16.97 -1.17 -11.77
CA THR A 7 -16.13 -1.92 -12.70
C THR A 7 -15.06 -1.04 -13.34
N GLU A 8 -15.43 0.20 -13.71
CA GLU A 8 -14.48 1.16 -14.26
C GLU A 8 -13.39 1.52 -13.26
N LEU A 9 -13.76 1.79 -12.01
CA LEU A 9 -12.80 2.13 -10.96
C LEU A 9 -11.91 0.93 -10.60
N ALA A 10 -12.49 -0.26 -10.52
CA ALA A 10 -11.74 -1.49 -10.26
C ALA A 10 -10.67 -1.72 -11.32
N ARG A 11 -11.03 -1.49 -12.58
CA ARG A 11 -10.11 -1.64 -13.71
C ARG A 11 -9.03 -0.55 -13.70
N GLU A 12 -9.41 0.69 -13.46
CA GLU A 12 -8.46 1.82 -13.45
C GLU A 12 -7.38 1.64 -12.39
N PHE A 13 -7.76 1.21 -11.19
CA PHE A 13 -6.83 1.10 -10.05
C PHE A 13 -6.29 -0.32 -9.85
N ASP A 14 -6.66 -1.25 -10.71
CA ASP A 14 -6.23 -2.64 -10.64
C ASP A 14 -6.53 -3.27 -9.26
N ILE A 15 -7.75 -3.10 -8.82
CA ILE A 15 -8.27 -3.68 -7.57
C ILE A 15 -9.62 -4.35 -7.85
N THR A 16 -10.09 -5.14 -6.89
CA THR A 16 -11.36 -5.83 -7.03
C THR A 16 -12.54 -4.94 -6.67
N PRO A 17 -13.72 -5.16 -7.26
CA PRO A 17 -14.94 -4.49 -6.80
C PRO A 17 -15.21 -4.73 -5.31
N ARG A 18 -14.84 -5.89 -4.80
CA ARG A 18 -14.98 -6.20 -3.38
C ARG A 18 -14.17 -5.26 -2.49
N ALA A 19 -12.93 -4.92 -2.91
CA ALA A 19 -12.10 -3.97 -2.20
C ALA A 19 -12.74 -2.58 -2.18
N ILE A 20 -13.32 -2.15 -3.30
CA ILE A 20 -14.01 -0.86 -3.38
C ILE A 20 -15.22 -0.84 -2.43
N ARG A 21 -16.01 -1.90 -2.41
CA ARG A 21 -17.15 -2.01 -1.49
C ARG A 21 -16.71 -1.98 -0.02
N PHE A 22 -15.56 -2.59 0.28
CA PHE A 22 -14.98 -2.52 1.62
C PHE A 22 -14.67 -1.08 2.02
N TYR A 23 -14.05 -0.30 1.14
CA TYR A 23 -13.75 1.12 1.43
C TYR A 23 -15.02 1.95 1.56
N GLU A 24 -16.04 1.64 0.78
CA GLU A 24 -17.37 2.24 0.92
C GLU A 24 -17.96 1.95 2.30
N ASP A 25 -17.89 0.70 2.75
CA ASP A 25 -18.38 0.29 4.07
C ASP A 25 -17.61 0.98 5.22
N GLN A 26 -16.35 1.29 4.99
CA GLN A 26 -15.52 2.03 5.96
C GLN A 26 -15.76 3.55 5.92
N GLY A 27 -16.67 4.02 5.09
CA GLY A 27 -16.99 5.44 4.99
C GLY A 27 -15.99 6.28 4.20
N LEU A 28 -15.10 5.65 3.45
CA LEU A 28 -14.13 6.35 2.62
C LEU A 28 -14.72 6.80 1.28
N LEU A 29 -15.73 6.10 0.80
CA LEU A 29 -16.45 6.40 -0.44
C LEU A 29 -17.94 6.47 -0.12
N ALA A 30 -18.65 7.31 -0.86
CA ALA A 30 -20.10 7.50 -0.67
C ALA A 30 -20.78 7.60 -2.03
N PRO A 31 -20.85 6.52 -2.82
CA PRO A 31 -21.51 6.55 -4.12
C PRO A 31 -23.02 6.69 -3.94
N SER A 32 -23.65 7.30 -4.93
CA SER A 32 -25.10 7.23 -5.04
C SER A 32 -25.49 5.89 -5.66
N ARG A 33 -26.74 5.48 -5.40
CA ARG A 33 -27.26 4.23 -5.95
C ARG A 33 -28.41 4.57 -6.89
N GLU A 34 -28.29 4.13 -8.13
CA GLU A 34 -29.26 4.39 -9.17
C GLU A 34 -29.78 3.08 -9.75
N GLY A 35 -30.89 3.17 -10.50
CA GLY A 35 -31.54 2.02 -11.11
C GLY A 35 -32.53 1.34 -10.18
N ALA A 36 -33.18 0.28 -10.70
CA ALA A 36 -34.21 -0.44 -9.98
C ALA A 36 -33.67 -1.09 -8.72
N GLY A 37 -34.24 -0.73 -7.57
CA GLY A 37 -33.81 -1.26 -6.27
C GLY A 37 -32.45 -0.74 -5.79
N GLY A 38 -31.94 0.33 -6.37
CA GLY A 38 -30.64 0.90 -5.99
C GLY A 38 -29.47 -0.03 -6.27
N ARG A 39 -29.55 -0.81 -7.32
CA ARG A 39 -28.53 -1.83 -7.65
C ARG A 39 -27.25 -1.26 -8.21
N ASN A 40 -27.33 -0.11 -8.88
CA ASN A 40 -26.19 0.46 -9.56
C ASN A 40 -25.53 1.52 -8.69
N ARG A 41 -24.27 1.32 -8.35
CA ARG A 41 -23.46 2.32 -7.67
C ARG A 41 -22.89 3.29 -8.67
N VAL A 42 -23.05 4.59 -8.39
CA VAL A 42 -22.51 5.66 -9.24
C VAL A 42 -21.52 6.46 -8.42
N TYR A 43 -20.27 6.43 -8.86
CA TYR A 43 -19.17 7.10 -8.17
C TYR A 43 -18.88 8.44 -8.85
N THR A 44 -18.62 9.45 -8.03
CA THR A 44 -18.30 10.82 -8.48
C THR A 44 -16.79 10.99 -8.67
N PRO A 45 -16.35 12.08 -9.32
CA PRO A 45 -14.91 12.42 -9.35
C PRO A 45 -14.32 12.57 -7.94
N ARG A 46 -15.10 13.03 -6.98
CA ARG A 46 -14.68 13.10 -5.58
C ARG A 46 -14.38 11.71 -5.02
N ASP A 47 -15.27 10.75 -5.28
CA ASP A 47 -15.06 9.36 -4.86
C ASP A 47 -13.79 8.77 -5.49
N ARG A 48 -13.56 9.06 -6.77
CA ARG A 48 -12.37 8.60 -7.48
C ARG A 48 -11.10 9.15 -6.83
N THR A 49 -11.09 10.43 -6.50
CA THR A 49 -9.95 11.07 -5.82
C THR A 49 -9.73 10.46 -4.43
N ARG A 50 -10.80 10.24 -3.67
CA ARG A 50 -10.75 9.61 -2.35
C ARG A 50 -10.20 8.19 -2.44
N LEU A 51 -10.62 7.43 -3.44
CA LEU A 51 -10.10 6.09 -3.67
C LEU A 51 -8.59 6.12 -3.98
N LYS A 52 -8.17 7.04 -4.83
CA LYS A 52 -6.76 7.22 -5.17
C LYS A 52 -5.91 7.51 -3.94
N LEU A 53 -6.36 8.42 -3.07
CA LEU A 53 -5.67 8.76 -1.82
C LEU A 53 -5.66 7.58 -0.84
N THR A 54 -6.77 6.85 -0.77
CA THR A 54 -6.90 5.66 0.08
C THR A 54 -5.87 4.60 -0.31
N LEU A 55 -5.75 4.32 -1.60
CA LEU A 55 -4.80 3.32 -2.10
C LEU A 55 -3.35 3.75 -1.89
N ARG A 56 -3.06 5.04 -2.04
CA ARG A 56 -1.73 5.58 -1.75
C ARG A 56 -1.38 5.44 -0.26
N GLY A 57 -2.32 5.78 0.61
CA GLY A 57 -2.13 5.65 2.05
C GLY A 57 -1.91 4.20 2.47
N LYS A 58 -2.69 3.28 1.90
CA LYS A 58 -2.54 1.86 2.17
C LYS A 58 -1.16 1.34 1.75
N ARG A 59 -0.65 1.81 0.62
CA ARG A 59 0.67 1.40 0.11
C ARG A 59 1.79 1.74 1.08
N ILE A 60 1.73 2.88 1.75
CA ILE A 60 2.76 3.29 2.70
C ILE A 60 2.51 2.79 4.13
N GLY A 61 1.46 1.98 4.32
CA GLY A 61 1.20 1.32 5.60
C GLY A 61 0.33 2.10 6.56
N LEU A 62 -0.40 3.12 6.11
CA LEU A 62 -1.32 3.85 6.98
C LEU A 62 -2.50 2.97 7.41
N SER A 63 -2.95 3.15 8.63
CA SER A 63 -4.20 2.53 9.11
C SER A 63 -5.41 3.19 8.43
N LEU A 64 -6.57 2.53 8.48
CA LEU A 64 -7.79 3.10 7.91
C LEU A 64 -8.16 4.44 8.53
N SER A 65 -7.97 4.62 9.84
CA SER A 65 -8.24 5.88 10.50
C SER A 65 -7.27 6.98 10.06
N GLU A 66 -6.00 6.63 9.86
CA GLU A 66 -4.99 7.56 9.33
C GLU A 66 -5.29 7.96 7.90
N ILE A 67 -5.71 7.00 7.07
CA ILE A 67 -6.14 7.25 5.69
C ILE A 67 -7.34 8.21 5.67
N LYS A 68 -8.31 7.98 6.54
CA LYS A 68 -9.49 8.82 6.63
C LYS A 68 -9.12 10.27 7.00
N SER A 69 -8.20 10.43 7.95
CA SER A 69 -7.66 11.75 8.31
C SER A 69 -6.97 12.43 7.14
N LEU A 70 -6.19 11.67 6.37
CA LEU A 70 -5.50 12.15 5.16
C LEU A 70 -6.52 12.67 4.13
N VAL A 71 -7.53 11.86 3.83
CA VAL A 71 -8.54 12.20 2.84
C VAL A 71 -9.34 13.43 3.27
N ASP A 72 -9.74 13.48 4.54
CA ASP A 72 -10.50 14.61 5.09
C ASP A 72 -9.67 15.90 5.07
N MET A 73 -8.38 15.82 5.32
CA MET A 73 -7.47 16.96 5.28
C MET A 73 -7.42 17.59 3.88
N TYR A 74 -7.42 16.76 2.82
CA TYR A 74 -7.40 17.24 1.45
C TYR A 74 -8.72 17.90 1.04
N GLU A 75 -9.83 17.47 1.62
CA GLU A 75 -11.17 17.98 1.25
C GLU A 75 -11.62 19.19 2.05
N SER A 76 -11.17 19.30 3.31
CA SER A 76 -11.60 20.37 4.21
C SER A 76 -10.37 21.02 4.84
N PRO A 77 -9.83 22.07 4.21
CA PRO A 77 -8.61 22.73 4.69
C PRO A 77 -8.80 23.60 5.93
N LYS A 78 -9.84 23.38 6.73
CA LYS A 78 -10.02 24.08 8.00
C LYS A 78 -9.08 23.52 9.06
N ASP A 79 -8.44 24.41 9.83
CA ASP A 79 -7.49 24.06 10.90
C ASP A 79 -6.29 23.27 10.41
N THR A 80 -5.84 23.59 9.20
CA THR A 80 -4.85 22.83 8.46
C THR A 80 -3.49 22.72 9.14
N GLU A 81 -3.04 23.75 9.85
CA GLU A 81 -1.68 23.76 10.42
C GLU A 81 -1.52 22.67 11.48
N ALA A 82 -2.42 22.60 12.45
CA ALA A 82 -2.37 21.59 13.51
C ALA A 82 -2.56 20.18 12.96
N GLN A 83 -3.48 20.02 12.00
CA GLN A 83 -3.71 18.73 11.34
C GLN A 83 -2.52 18.27 10.52
N MET A 84 -1.91 19.19 9.75
CA MET A 84 -0.71 18.88 8.96
C MET A 84 0.47 18.51 9.84
N ASN A 85 0.66 19.21 10.96
CA ASN A 85 1.73 18.88 11.91
C ASN A 85 1.54 17.50 12.52
N ARG A 86 0.32 17.15 12.91
CA ARG A 86 0.01 15.81 13.41
C ARG A 86 0.25 14.74 12.35
N PHE A 87 -0.16 15.02 11.12
CA PHE A 87 0.01 14.10 10.01
C PHE A 87 1.49 13.92 9.66
N LEU A 88 2.29 14.99 9.73
CA LEU A 88 3.74 14.88 9.56
C LEU A 88 4.34 13.93 10.59
N GLY A 89 3.87 13.98 11.83
CA GLY A 89 4.30 13.04 12.88
C GLY A 89 3.98 11.59 12.52
N VAL A 90 2.78 11.35 11.99
CA VAL A 90 2.36 10.01 11.53
C VAL A 90 3.24 9.53 10.38
N LEU A 91 3.49 10.39 9.40
CA LEU A 91 4.34 10.06 8.26
C LEU A 91 5.78 9.78 8.68
N SER A 92 6.33 10.56 9.60
CA SER A 92 7.67 10.33 10.15
C SER A 92 7.78 8.99 10.83
N GLN A 93 6.76 8.60 11.60
CA GLN A 93 6.72 7.31 12.27
C GLN A 93 6.75 6.16 11.26
N HIS A 94 5.94 6.26 10.21
CA HIS A 94 5.92 5.25 9.15
C HIS A 94 7.23 5.19 8.39
N ARG A 95 7.86 6.35 8.15
CA ARG A 95 9.17 6.41 7.51
C ARG A 95 10.22 5.66 8.33
N GLU A 96 10.29 5.92 9.63
CA GLU A 96 11.23 5.25 10.53
C GLU A 96 11.05 3.73 10.50
N THR A 97 9.80 3.27 10.55
CA THR A 97 9.47 1.85 10.47
C THR A 97 9.96 1.23 9.17
N LEU A 98 9.69 1.89 8.04
CA LEU A 98 10.11 1.41 6.73
C LEU A 98 11.63 1.42 6.56
N GLU A 99 12.31 2.44 7.08
CA GLU A 99 13.76 2.52 7.05
C GLU A 99 14.39 1.39 7.88
N GLN A 100 13.80 1.08 9.03
CA GLN A 100 14.25 -0.04 9.87
C GLN A 100 14.03 -1.38 9.15
N GLN A 101 12.88 -1.55 8.50
CA GLN A 101 12.61 -2.76 7.73
C GLN A 101 13.59 -2.91 6.56
N ARG A 102 13.94 -1.82 5.91
CA ARG A 102 14.93 -1.83 4.82
C ARG A 102 16.30 -2.26 5.34
N GLU A 103 16.74 -1.73 6.48
CA GLU A 103 17.99 -2.17 7.11
C GLU A 103 17.97 -3.65 7.44
N ASP A 104 16.87 -4.13 8.01
CA ASP A 104 16.72 -5.55 8.38
C ASP A 104 16.80 -6.45 7.14
N ILE A 105 16.18 -6.01 6.04
CA ILE A 105 16.22 -6.73 4.75
C ILE A 105 17.67 -6.74 4.21
N ASP A 106 18.35 -5.61 4.25
CA ASP A 106 19.75 -5.51 3.79
C ASP A 106 20.65 -6.43 4.58
N MET A 107 20.49 -6.51 5.90
CA MET A 107 21.24 -7.43 6.75
C MET A 107 20.95 -8.88 6.40
N SER A 108 19.70 -9.22 6.16
CA SER A 108 19.29 -10.58 5.77
C SER A 108 19.90 -10.98 4.42
N LEU A 109 19.88 -10.06 3.46
CA LEU A 109 20.50 -10.30 2.15
C LEU A 109 22.01 -10.51 2.27
N GLN A 110 22.66 -9.76 3.14
CA GLN A 110 24.09 -9.88 3.38
C GLN A 110 24.43 -11.22 4.04
N GLU A 111 23.62 -11.68 4.99
CA GLU A 111 23.78 -13.01 5.61
C GLU A 111 23.63 -14.13 4.58
N ILE A 112 22.61 -14.02 3.72
CA ILE A 112 22.39 -14.99 2.64
C ILE A 112 23.62 -15.04 1.73
N ALA A 113 24.14 -13.88 1.33
CA ALA A 113 25.34 -13.82 0.49
C ALA A 113 26.54 -14.49 1.14
N THR A 114 26.71 -14.31 2.44
CA THR A 114 27.77 -14.96 3.20
C THR A 114 27.62 -16.47 3.19
N HIS A 115 26.42 -16.99 3.41
CA HIS A 115 26.15 -18.43 3.37
C HIS A 115 26.33 -19.02 1.98
N GLU A 116 25.89 -18.30 0.95
CA GLU A 116 26.09 -18.71 -0.44
C GLU A 116 27.58 -18.83 -0.77
N GLU A 117 28.37 -17.86 -0.35
CA GLU A 117 29.83 -17.88 -0.53
C GLU A 117 30.46 -19.09 0.14
N GLU A 118 30.03 -19.37 1.38
CA GLU A 118 30.52 -20.55 2.15
C GLU A 118 30.16 -21.84 1.42
N CYS A 119 28.93 -21.97 0.92
CA CYS A 119 28.49 -23.14 0.18
C CYS A 119 29.34 -23.35 -1.09
N ARG A 120 29.62 -22.27 -1.81
CA ARG A 120 30.45 -22.33 -3.03
C ARG A 120 31.85 -22.80 -2.71
N ARG A 121 32.45 -22.33 -1.62
CA ARG A 121 33.76 -22.77 -1.16
C ARG A 121 33.76 -24.26 -0.82
N LEU A 122 32.76 -24.72 -0.09
CA LEU A 122 32.63 -26.12 0.27
C LEU A 122 32.45 -27.02 -0.95
N LEU A 123 31.62 -26.56 -1.91
CA LEU A 123 31.43 -27.29 -3.17
C LEU A 123 32.74 -27.39 -3.98
N ALA A 124 33.50 -26.30 -4.04
CA ALA A 124 34.79 -26.31 -4.73
C ALA A 124 35.76 -27.23 -4.06
N ALA A 125 35.82 -27.27 -2.72
CA ALA A 125 36.66 -28.18 -1.97
C ALA A 125 36.31 -29.67 -2.21
N LEU A 126 34.99 -29.96 -2.28
CA LEU A 126 34.51 -31.31 -2.61
C LEU A 126 34.88 -31.72 -4.03
N ALA A 127 34.77 -30.79 -4.99
CA ALA A 127 35.17 -31.07 -6.38
C ALA A 127 36.69 -31.38 -6.48
N GLU A 128 37.52 -30.63 -5.79
CA GLU A 128 38.96 -30.88 -5.72
C GLU A 128 39.28 -32.25 -5.12
N LYS A 129 38.61 -32.63 -4.03
CA LYS A 129 38.77 -33.93 -3.41
C LYS A 129 38.41 -35.07 -4.36
N GLN A 130 37.33 -34.91 -5.12
CA GLN A 130 36.91 -35.91 -6.12
C GLN A 130 37.93 -36.05 -7.25
N THR A 131 38.55 -34.94 -7.66
CA THR A 131 39.55 -34.93 -8.72
C THR A 131 40.84 -35.58 -8.27
N THR A 132 41.26 -35.38 -7.01
CA THR A 132 42.48 -35.95 -6.46
C THR A 132 42.35 -37.41 -6.01
N ALA A 133 41.14 -37.87 -5.72
CA ALA A 133 40.86 -39.25 -5.31
C ALA A 133 40.73 -40.21 -6.50
N GLY A 134 40.62 -39.66 -7.71
CA GLY A 134 40.63 -40.44 -8.95
C GLY A 134 42.01 -40.55 -9.49
#